data_dd126eb88bb86779c96b26b78aeb8c63
#
_entry.id   dd126eb88bb86779c96b26b78aeb8c63
#
_cell.length_a   1.000
_cell.length_b   1.000
_cell.length_c   1.000
_cell.angle_alpha   90.00
_cell.angle_beta   90.00
_cell.angle_gamma   90.00
#
_symmetry.space_group_name_H-M   'P 1'
#
loop_
_entity.id
_entity.type
_entity.pdbx_description
1 polymer ?
#
loop_
_entity_poly.entity_id
_entity_poly.type
_entity_poly.pdbx_seq_one_letter_code
_entity_poly.pdbx_strand_id
1 'polypeptide(L)'
;MSEPGTSSVDDAVAGLTFDAAGLVPAVVQDDHDGTVLMVAWMDAEAVRRTLTTGRTWFWSRSRRQHWQKGETSGHVQHVRSVTADCDGDTLLVRVEQVGPACHVGTRSCFTHPLGDRP
;
A
#
# COMPACT_ATOMS: atom_id res chain seq x y z
N MET A 1 19.13 -20.40 -10.60
CA MET A 1 18.61 -19.31 -9.79
C MET A 1 17.18 -19.01 -10.25
N SER A 2 16.27 -18.96 -9.33
CA SER A 2 14.89 -18.65 -9.68
C SER A 2 14.72 -17.14 -9.83
N GLU A 3 14.09 -16.73 -10.90
CA GLU A 3 13.69 -15.34 -11.06
C GLU A 3 12.60 -14.99 -10.04
N PRO A 4 12.48 -13.70 -9.66
CA PRO A 4 11.31 -13.26 -8.93
C PRO A 4 10.11 -13.39 -9.87
N GLY A 5 9.52 -14.56 -9.88
CA GLY A 5 8.46 -14.88 -10.80
C GLY A 5 7.11 -14.92 -10.11
N THR A 6 6.10 -15.26 -10.90
CA THR A 6 4.72 -15.31 -10.44
C THR A 6 4.53 -16.23 -9.24
N SER A 7 5.24 -17.37 -9.21
CA SER A 7 5.11 -18.34 -8.10
C SER A 7 5.62 -17.73 -6.78
N SER A 8 6.69 -16.94 -6.81
CA SER A 8 7.23 -16.29 -5.61
C SER A 8 6.27 -15.22 -5.09
N VAL A 9 5.66 -14.45 -5.98
CA VAL A 9 4.64 -13.46 -5.65
C VAL A 9 3.39 -14.15 -5.12
N ASP A 10 2.95 -15.23 -5.78
CA ASP A 10 1.78 -15.98 -5.37
C ASP A 10 1.98 -16.61 -3.98
N ASP A 11 3.18 -17.10 -3.68
CA ASP A 11 3.50 -17.61 -2.36
C ASP A 11 3.42 -16.52 -1.28
N ALA A 12 3.92 -15.33 -1.58
CA ALA A 12 3.83 -14.20 -0.66
C ALA A 12 2.37 -13.83 -0.38
N VAL A 13 1.55 -13.76 -1.42
CA VAL A 13 0.12 -13.46 -1.30
C VAL A 13 -0.61 -14.54 -0.51
N ALA A 14 -0.30 -15.82 -0.80
CA ALA A 14 -0.93 -16.94 -0.10
C ALA A 14 -0.63 -16.99 1.38
N GLY A 15 0.48 -16.38 1.82
CA GLY A 15 0.85 -16.30 3.23
C GLY A 15 0.10 -15.24 4.02
N LEU A 16 -0.72 -14.41 3.36
CA LEU A 16 -1.46 -13.34 4.02
C LEU A 16 -2.81 -13.83 4.54
N THR A 17 -3.28 -13.18 5.60
CA THR A 17 -4.59 -13.46 6.18
C THR A 17 -5.52 -12.29 5.83
N PHE A 18 -6.32 -12.48 4.80
CA PHE A 18 -7.30 -11.48 4.37
C PHE A 18 -8.54 -11.55 5.27
N ASP A 19 -9.22 -10.41 5.42
CA ASP A 19 -10.46 -10.36 6.18
C ASP A 19 -11.62 -11.03 5.42
N ALA A 20 -12.82 -10.99 5.99
CA ALA A 20 -13.99 -11.63 5.39
C ALA A 20 -14.36 -11.04 4.02
N ALA A 21 -13.94 -9.80 3.75
CA ALA A 21 -14.14 -9.16 2.45
C ALA A 21 -13.00 -9.42 1.47
N GLY A 22 -11.99 -10.18 1.87
CA GLY A 22 -10.82 -10.45 1.06
C GLY A 22 -9.81 -9.32 1.02
N LEU A 23 -9.74 -8.51 2.07
CA LEU A 23 -8.92 -7.30 2.11
C LEU A 23 -7.93 -7.32 3.27
N VAL A 24 -6.80 -6.64 3.08
CA VAL A 24 -5.87 -6.27 4.14
C VAL A 24 -5.61 -4.77 4.07
N PRO A 25 -5.46 -4.09 5.21
CA PRO A 25 -5.04 -2.70 5.20
C PRO A 25 -3.55 -2.61 4.87
N ALA A 26 -3.20 -1.59 4.11
CA ALA A 26 -1.81 -1.29 3.78
C ALA A 26 -1.47 0.09 4.31
N VAL A 27 -0.53 0.14 5.24
CA VAL A 27 0.04 1.38 5.76
C VAL A 27 1.16 1.79 4.83
N VAL A 28 1.06 2.96 4.22
CA VAL A 28 2.08 3.45 3.28
C VAL A 28 2.93 4.49 3.99
N GLN A 29 4.23 4.23 4.00
CA GLN A 29 5.21 5.02 4.74
C GLN A 29 6.32 5.48 3.79
N ASP A 30 6.75 6.73 3.95
CA ASP A 30 7.89 7.23 3.19
C ASP A 30 9.17 6.53 3.65
N ASP A 31 9.88 5.95 2.70
CA ASP A 31 11.12 5.20 2.99
C ASP A 31 12.26 6.12 3.41
N HIS A 32 12.20 7.38 3.01
CA HIS A 32 13.28 8.33 3.28
C HIS A 32 13.26 8.86 4.72
N ASP A 33 12.09 9.24 5.23
CA ASP A 33 12.00 9.89 6.55
C ASP A 33 11.03 9.22 7.52
N GLY A 34 10.36 8.15 7.11
CA GLY A 34 9.45 7.41 7.98
C GLY A 34 8.06 8.02 8.14
N THR A 35 7.75 9.10 7.44
CA THR A 35 6.41 9.68 7.51
C THR A 35 5.37 8.69 7.06
N VAL A 36 4.30 8.50 7.85
CA VAL A 36 3.15 7.72 7.42
C VAL A 36 2.31 8.58 6.48
N LEU A 37 2.14 8.12 5.27
CA LEU A 37 1.53 8.90 4.20
C LEU A 37 0.04 8.66 4.06
N MET A 38 -0.39 7.42 4.15
CA MET A 38 -1.79 7.04 3.96
C MET A 38 -2.03 5.60 4.42
N VAL A 39 -3.29 5.22 4.53
CA VAL A 39 -3.72 3.83 4.67
C VAL A 39 -4.80 3.59 3.63
N ALA A 40 -4.71 2.46 2.93
CA ALA A 40 -5.75 2.05 1.99
C ALA A 40 -5.84 0.52 1.99
N TRP A 41 -6.78 -0.02 1.24
CA TRP A 41 -7.08 -1.45 1.24
C TRP A 41 -6.51 -2.13 0.02
N MET A 42 -6.03 -3.37 0.20
CA MET A 42 -5.58 -4.22 -0.89
C MET A 42 -6.29 -5.56 -0.82
N ASP A 43 -6.80 -6.03 -1.96
CA ASP A 43 -7.17 -7.43 -2.12
C ASP A 43 -5.94 -8.21 -2.62
N ALA A 44 -6.08 -9.51 -2.84
CA ALA A 44 -4.97 -10.34 -3.30
C ALA A 44 -4.37 -9.84 -4.62
N GLU A 45 -5.20 -9.41 -5.54
CA GLU A 45 -4.73 -8.91 -6.83
C GLU A 45 -3.99 -7.58 -6.69
N ALA A 46 -4.44 -6.68 -5.81
CA ALA A 46 -3.74 -5.43 -5.54
C ALA A 46 -2.35 -5.70 -4.95
N VAL A 47 -2.24 -6.64 -4.03
CA VAL A 47 -0.93 -7.04 -3.48
C VAL A 47 -0.04 -7.58 -4.59
N ARG A 48 -0.57 -8.44 -5.45
CA ARG A 48 0.19 -9.02 -6.56
C ARG A 48 0.70 -7.93 -7.49
N ARG A 49 -0.15 -6.98 -7.88
CA ARG A 49 0.24 -5.88 -8.76
C ARG A 49 1.28 -4.97 -8.11
N THR A 50 1.14 -4.71 -6.82
CA THR A 50 2.11 -3.91 -6.07
C THR A 50 3.48 -4.56 -6.10
N LEU A 51 3.54 -5.87 -5.87
CA LEU A 51 4.81 -6.60 -5.85
C LEU A 51 5.43 -6.73 -7.24
N THR A 52 4.63 -6.88 -8.28
CA THR A 52 5.13 -7.12 -9.64
C THR A 52 5.47 -5.84 -10.38
N THR A 53 4.73 -4.74 -10.14
CA THR A 53 4.92 -3.50 -10.88
C THR A 53 5.85 -2.52 -10.17
N GLY A 54 6.04 -2.67 -8.86
CA GLY A 54 6.80 -1.69 -8.07
C GLY A 54 6.05 -0.38 -7.84
N ARG A 55 4.76 -0.36 -8.11
CA ARG A 55 3.86 0.77 -7.84
C ARG A 55 2.76 0.30 -6.92
N THR A 56 2.20 1.20 -6.10
CA THR A 56 1.15 0.81 -5.18
C THR A 56 -0.20 0.70 -5.90
N TRP A 57 -0.85 -0.44 -5.71
CA TRP A 57 -2.20 -0.74 -6.20
C TRP A 57 -3.09 -1.01 -5.02
N PHE A 58 -4.32 -0.54 -5.10
CA PHE A 58 -5.28 -0.67 -4.01
C PHE A 58 -6.63 -1.15 -4.55
N TRP A 59 -7.49 -1.56 -3.62
CA TRP A 59 -8.88 -1.86 -3.92
C TRP A 59 -9.77 -0.77 -3.35
N SER A 60 -10.58 -0.15 -4.21
CA SER A 60 -11.58 0.82 -3.79
C SER A 60 -12.85 0.08 -3.38
N ARG A 61 -13.19 0.15 -2.09
CA ARG A 61 -14.40 -0.51 -1.58
C ARG A 61 -15.67 0.15 -2.11
N SER A 62 -15.66 1.46 -2.29
CA SER A 62 -16.83 2.19 -2.77
C SER A 62 -17.06 2.03 -4.26
N ARG A 63 -15.98 2.05 -5.05
CA ARG A 63 -16.08 1.91 -6.51
C ARG A 63 -16.00 0.48 -7.00
N ARG A 64 -15.58 -0.44 -6.11
CA ARG A 64 -15.39 -1.86 -6.41
C ARG A 64 -14.47 -2.09 -7.60
N GLN A 65 -13.33 -1.44 -7.57
CA GLN A 65 -12.33 -1.56 -8.63
C GLN A 65 -10.92 -1.34 -8.08
N HIS A 66 -9.93 -1.85 -8.80
CA HIS A 66 -8.54 -1.59 -8.52
C HIS A 66 -8.15 -0.19 -8.98
N TRP A 67 -7.20 0.42 -8.27
CA TRP A 67 -6.63 1.69 -8.69
C TRP A 67 -5.16 1.75 -8.32
N GLN A 68 -4.36 2.37 -9.21
CA GLN A 68 -2.95 2.62 -8.98
C GLN A 68 -2.78 4.03 -8.44
N LYS A 69 -2.08 4.16 -7.33
CA LYS A 69 -1.81 5.48 -6.74
C LYS A 69 -1.03 6.33 -7.74
N GLY A 70 -1.56 7.50 -8.04
CA GLY A 70 -0.91 8.46 -8.92
C GLY A 70 -1.09 8.20 -10.40
N GLU A 71 -1.93 7.25 -10.83
CA GLU A 71 -2.09 6.95 -12.24
C GLU A 71 -2.65 8.13 -13.06
N THR A 72 -3.41 9.02 -12.42
CA THR A 72 -3.93 10.22 -13.06
C THR A 72 -3.13 11.45 -12.71
N SER A 73 -2.79 11.62 -11.42
CA SER A 73 -2.10 12.82 -10.92
C SER A 73 -0.59 12.82 -11.20
N GLY A 74 -0.01 11.66 -11.45
CA GLY A 74 1.44 11.51 -11.52
C GLY A 74 2.13 11.40 -10.18
N HIS A 75 1.40 11.52 -9.06
CA HIS A 75 1.94 11.42 -7.71
C HIS A 75 2.05 9.95 -7.30
N VAL A 76 2.87 9.21 -8.03
CA VAL A 76 3.04 7.77 -7.86
C VAL A 76 3.87 7.46 -6.63
N GLN A 77 3.78 6.21 -6.19
CA GLN A 77 4.57 5.68 -5.09
C GLN A 77 5.44 4.55 -5.63
N HIS A 78 6.77 4.75 -5.59
CA HIS A 78 7.72 3.72 -5.98
C HIS A 78 7.97 2.82 -4.78
N VAL A 79 7.58 1.55 -4.89
CA VAL A 79 7.68 0.59 -3.79
C VAL A 79 9.13 0.24 -3.53
N ARG A 80 9.56 0.38 -2.27
CA ARG A 80 10.87 -0.04 -1.80
C ARG A 80 10.81 -1.36 -1.06
N SER A 81 9.77 -1.56 -0.25
CA SER A 81 9.56 -2.83 0.46
C SER A 81 8.10 -3.00 0.82
N VAL A 82 7.69 -4.25 0.95
CA VAL A 82 6.37 -4.63 1.44
C VAL A 82 6.59 -5.68 2.53
N THR A 83 6.12 -5.39 3.72
CA THR A 83 6.32 -6.26 4.89
C THR A 83 4.98 -6.55 5.54
N ALA A 84 4.67 -7.81 5.76
CA ALA A 84 3.49 -8.19 6.53
C ALA A 84 3.81 -8.12 8.02
N ASP A 85 2.78 -7.84 8.82
CA ASP A 85 2.94 -7.89 10.27
C ASP A 85 2.97 -9.33 10.78
N CYS A 86 3.06 -9.50 12.11
CA CYS A 86 3.34 -10.82 12.71
C CYS A 86 2.30 -11.89 12.39
N ASP A 87 1.05 -11.52 12.16
CA ASP A 87 -0.02 -12.47 11.81
C ASP A 87 -0.49 -12.35 10.36
N GLY A 88 0.20 -11.53 9.56
CA GLY A 88 -0.05 -11.50 8.12
C GLY A 88 -1.34 -10.81 7.70
N ASP A 89 -1.93 -9.98 8.55
CA ASP A 89 -3.22 -9.33 8.26
C ASP A 89 -3.12 -7.83 7.98
N THR A 90 -1.92 -7.26 7.98
CA THR A 90 -1.66 -5.85 7.72
C THR A 90 -0.31 -5.73 6.99
N LEU A 91 -0.23 -4.82 6.04
CA LEU A 91 1.00 -4.59 5.30
C LEU A 91 1.60 -3.23 5.64
N LEU A 92 2.92 -3.19 5.73
CA LEU A 92 3.69 -1.96 5.73
C LEU A 92 4.37 -1.83 4.38
N VAL A 93 3.99 -0.81 3.61
CA VAL A 93 4.53 -0.57 2.28
C VAL A 93 5.40 0.68 2.34
N ARG A 94 6.69 0.52 2.21
CA ARG A 94 7.63 1.63 2.22
C ARG A 94 7.87 2.06 0.78
N VAL A 95 7.76 3.37 0.55
CA VAL A 95 7.75 3.92 -0.81
C VAL A 95 8.60 5.17 -0.91
N GLU A 96 8.99 5.49 -2.14
CA GLU A 96 9.42 6.82 -2.52
C GLU A 96 8.20 7.54 -3.10
N GLN A 97 7.72 8.55 -2.41
CA GLN A 97 6.53 9.30 -2.82
C GLN A 97 6.92 10.40 -3.79
N VAL A 98 6.25 10.47 -4.93
CA VAL A 98 6.37 11.58 -5.87
C VAL A 98 5.24 12.56 -5.59
N GLY A 99 5.60 13.77 -5.15
CA GLY A 99 4.61 14.78 -4.82
C GLY A 99 3.81 14.45 -3.56
N PRO A 100 2.70 15.17 -3.33
CA PRO A 100 1.86 14.93 -2.15
C PRO A 100 1.09 13.61 -2.27
N ALA A 101 0.93 12.90 -1.15
CA ALA A 101 0.18 11.64 -1.13
C ALA A 101 -1.33 11.89 -1.12
N CYS A 102 -1.78 12.95 -0.45
CA CYS A 102 -3.20 13.22 -0.30
C CYS A 102 -3.76 13.96 -1.53
N HIS A 103 -4.98 13.59 -1.95
CA HIS A 103 -5.64 14.21 -3.11
C HIS A 103 -5.94 15.70 -2.91
N VAL A 104 -5.97 16.19 -1.66
CA VAL A 104 -6.13 17.62 -1.38
C VAL A 104 -4.80 18.38 -1.37
N GLY A 105 -3.70 17.74 -1.72
CA GLY A 105 -2.40 18.38 -1.90
C GLY A 105 -1.48 18.34 -0.70
N THR A 106 -1.87 17.72 0.41
CA THR A 106 -0.99 17.57 1.56
C THR A 106 -0.04 16.39 1.37
N ARG A 107 1.15 16.48 1.97
CA ARG A 107 2.15 15.41 1.89
C ARG A 107 1.63 14.10 2.43
N SER A 108 0.91 14.15 3.57
CA SER A 108 0.29 12.99 4.20
C SER A 108 -1.22 13.17 4.27
N CYS A 109 -1.95 12.07 4.29
CA CYS A 109 -3.39 12.09 4.54
C CYS A 109 -3.73 12.37 6.00
N PHE A 110 -2.76 12.20 6.91
CA PHE A 110 -2.99 12.36 8.35
C PHE A 110 -2.81 13.82 8.76
N THR A 111 -3.89 14.61 8.66
CA THR A 111 -3.85 16.06 8.86
C THR A 111 -4.84 16.55 9.90
N HIS A 112 -5.63 15.68 10.53
CA HIS A 112 -6.70 16.08 11.44
C HIS A 112 -6.45 15.52 12.84
N PRO A 113 -5.65 16.22 13.69
CA PRO A 113 -5.41 15.72 15.04
C PRO A 113 -6.71 15.67 15.83
N LEU A 114 -6.92 14.57 16.55
CA LEU A 114 -8.08 14.43 17.44
C LEU A 114 -7.75 14.94 18.85
N GLY A 115 -6.48 14.98 19.21
CA GLY A 115 -6.02 15.48 20.50
C GLY A 115 -4.57 15.09 20.75
N ASP A 116 -3.93 15.84 21.62
CA ASP A 116 -2.56 15.58 22.04
C ASP A 116 -2.52 15.24 23.52
N ARG A 117 -1.52 14.47 23.90
CA ARG A 117 -1.24 14.17 25.30
C ARG A 117 -0.13 15.09 25.78
N PRO A 118 -0.24 15.64 27.01
CA PRO A 118 0.86 16.45 27.56
C PRO A 118 2.12 15.65 27.84
#